data_7a60b8a4513c278411ded77c48b733c7
#
_entry.id   7a60b8a4513c278411ded77c48b733c7
#
_cell.length_a   1.000
_cell.length_b   1.000
_cell.length_c   1.000
_cell.angle_alpha   90.00
_cell.angle_beta   90.00
_cell.angle_gamma   90.00
#
_symmetry.space_group_name_H-M   'P 1'
#
loop_
_entity.id
_entity.type
_entity.pdbx_description
1 polymer ?
#
loop_
_entity_poly.entity_id
_entity_poly.type
_entity_poly.pdbx_seq_one_letter_code
_entity_poly.pdbx_strand_id
1 'polypeptide(L)'
;IASRLQPLRDLLLACVSSFRGTMGYARKVFDGIPHPDLFMHNVMVRGYAHGGAPAAAFALYRRIRTAGLRPDAFTFCYLLRASAGLPGSCAGYQVHGVVLKLGFLNDAFVRNALINMHAKCGDLKVAGALLEEAGEGDVVAWSAVIAGHAARGDLNIARQLFDDCRHKDLVCWNVMVAAYAKHGEMEKARELIDRAPETDVVSWNTIITGYSTKGMLKEALEVLDEMKCAGWLPDEATIVSLLSCCANLGSLDTGRMIHSMHLEGRPCTSIVLGNALVSMYAKCGDLQAALEVFSRTKERDVWTWNSIIGGLAFHGQAEQSIQFFNKMLQQGMCPNAISFLCVLGACSHAGLVEDGQRCFSLMKDRYKIEPNAKHYSCIVDMLGRAGLLDEAFAILSSMRCEPSAVIWRTLLGACKIHGNAALGKLARERLLKMNEDTSEDYVLLSGIYASCDEWFGVETLRGSMDERGIRKAAGFAQVDHKTSCLSAL
;
A
#
# COMPACT_ATOMS: atom_id res chain seq x y z
N ILE A 1 10.45 48.23 11.04
CA ILE A 1 9.55 47.24 10.37
C ILE A 1 10.11 45.83 10.57
N ALA A 2 11.45 45.60 10.46
CA ALA A 2 12.04 44.27 10.61
C ALA A 2 11.74 43.58 11.98
N SER A 3 11.77 44.32 13.09
CA SER A 3 11.52 43.75 14.42
C SER A 3 10.09 43.34 14.69
N ARG A 4 9.12 43.86 13.91
CA ARG A 4 7.69 43.47 14.04
C ARG A 4 7.34 42.23 13.23
N LEU A 5 8.16 41.85 12.26
CA LEU A 5 7.94 40.66 11.41
C LEU A 5 8.55 39.37 12.00
N GLN A 6 9.53 39.50 12.91
CA GLN A 6 10.19 38.34 13.52
C GLN A 6 9.24 37.39 14.25
N PRO A 7 8.32 37.85 15.12
CA PRO A 7 7.36 36.96 15.80
C PRO A 7 6.43 36.20 14.81
N LEU A 8 6.07 36.84 13.68
CA LEU A 8 5.24 36.21 12.65
C LEU A 8 6.04 35.17 11.83
N ARG A 9 7.32 35.41 11.60
CA ARG A 9 8.22 34.42 10.98
C ARG A 9 8.36 33.17 11.85
N ASP A 10 8.60 33.37 13.14
CA ASP A 10 8.76 32.28 14.12
C ASP A 10 7.46 31.49 14.27
N LEU A 11 6.31 32.17 14.29
CA LEU A 11 5.00 31.53 14.31
C LEU A 11 4.75 30.68 13.05
N LEU A 12 5.05 31.21 11.85
CA LEU A 12 4.91 30.46 10.60
C LEU A 12 5.83 29.25 10.58
N LEU A 13 7.07 29.40 11.03
CA LEU A 13 8.02 28.28 11.14
C LEU A 13 7.49 27.20 12.08
N ALA A 14 7.00 27.59 13.27
CA ALA A 14 6.43 26.66 14.23
C ALA A 14 5.22 25.91 13.65
N CYS A 15 4.29 26.63 12.96
CA CYS A 15 3.13 26.05 12.33
C CYS A 15 3.48 25.06 11.20
N VAL A 16 4.51 25.37 10.41
CA VAL A 16 4.94 24.51 9.30
C VAL A 16 5.77 23.32 9.79
N SER A 17 6.49 23.47 10.92
CA SER A 17 7.33 22.39 11.49
C SER A 17 6.51 21.36 12.27
N SER A 18 5.36 21.74 12.83
CA SER A 18 4.42 20.82 13.49
C SER A 18 3.56 20.08 12.45
N PHE A 19 4.00 18.92 12.05
CA PHE A 19 3.53 18.12 10.91
C PHE A 19 2.05 17.67 10.91
N ARG A 20 1.23 17.98 11.90
CA ARG A 20 -0.16 17.52 11.99
C ARG A 20 -1.16 18.66 11.95
N GLY A 21 -1.76 18.88 10.78
CA GLY A 21 -3.01 19.64 10.67
C GLY A 21 -2.90 21.18 10.67
N THR A 22 -1.72 21.77 10.80
CA THR A 22 -1.54 23.21 10.99
C THR A 22 -1.34 24.03 9.71
N MET A 23 -1.20 23.39 8.52
CA MET A 23 -1.02 24.11 7.25
C MET A 23 -2.21 25.04 6.92
N GLY A 24 -3.43 24.67 7.27
CA GLY A 24 -4.60 25.55 7.13
C GLY A 24 -4.53 26.78 8.02
N TYR A 25 -4.01 26.63 9.24
CA TYR A 25 -3.77 27.74 10.15
C TYR A 25 -2.59 28.62 9.68
N ALA A 26 -1.46 27.99 9.31
CA ALA A 26 -0.31 28.70 8.74
C ALA A 26 -0.72 29.54 7.52
N ARG A 27 -1.62 29.01 6.67
CA ARG A 27 -2.15 29.72 5.52
C ARG A 27 -2.97 30.95 5.92
N LYS A 28 -3.84 30.85 6.92
CA LYS A 28 -4.62 32.00 7.42
C LYS A 28 -3.72 33.08 7.99
N VAL A 29 -2.69 32.69 8.77
CA VAL A 29 -1.70 33.64 9.30
C VAL A 29 -0.94 34.32 8.18
N PHE A 30 -0.45 33.56 7.20
CA PHE A 30 0.30 34.07 6.05
C PHE A 30 -0.53 35.05 5.21
N ASP A 31 -1.79 34.72 4.92
CA ASP A 31 -2.68 35.59 4.13
C ASP A 31 -3.10 36.86 4.89
N GLY A 32 -3.00 36.88 6.21
CA GLY A 32 -3.19 38.07 7.03
C GLY A 32 -1.99 39.04 7.07
N ILE A 33 -0.84 38.68 6.50
CA ILE A 33 0.35 39.53 6.47
C ILE A 33 0.30 40.43 5.22
N PRO A 34 0.28 41.77 5.36
CA PRO A 34 0.11 42.66 4.21
C PRO A 34 1.23 42.58 3.19
N HIS A 35 2.48 42.44 3.64
CA HIS A 35 3.66 42.37 2.77
C HIS A 35 4.60 41.24 3.24
N PRO A 36 4.25 39.96 2.95
CA PRO A 36 5.11 38.84 3.33
C PRO A 36 6.40 38.89 2.51
N ASP A 37 7.54 38.72 3.17
CA ASP A 37 8.84 38.67 2.52
C ASP A 37 9.13 37.31 1.86
N LEU A 38 10.27 37.20 1.17
CA LEU A 38 10.67 35.97 0.49
C LEU A 38 10.80 34.79 1.46
N PHE A 39 11.35 35.04 2.67
CA PHE A 39 11.53 34.02 3.68
C PHE A 39 10.18 33.38 4.09
N MET A 40 9.17 34.21 4.37
CA MET A 40 7.82 33.73 4.72
C MET A 40 7.18 32.94 3.57
N HIS A 41 7.36 33.38 2.32
CA HIS A 41 6.92 32.62 1.15
C HIS A 41 7.65 31.26 1.09
N ASN A 42 8.97 31.22 1.26
CA ASN A 42 9.75 29.97 1.23
C ASN A 42 9.35 29.00 2.33
N VAL A 43 9.04 29.49 3.54
CA VAL A 43 8.51 28.65 4.63
C VAL A 43 7.18 28.00 4.23
N MET A 44 6.28 28.74 3.61
CA MET A 44 5.00 28.20 3.15
C MET A 44 5.17 27.25 1.96
N VAL A 45 6.05 27.56 1.00
CA VAL A 45 6.37 26.65 -0.13
C VAL A 45 6.96 25.35 0.39
N ARG A 46 7.88 25.42 1.36
CA ARG A 46 8.44 24.24 2.06
C ARG A 46 7.33 23.40 2.69
N GLY A 47 6.41 24.03 3.42
CA GLY A 47 5.31 23.33 4.08
C GLY A 47 4.41 22.58 3.08
N TYR A 48 4.05 23.20 1.98
CA TYR A 48 3.25 22.55 0.92
C TYR A 48 4.03 21.48 0.16
N ALA A 49 5.34 21.67 -0.06
CA ALA A 49 6.20 20.67 -0.70
C ALA A 49 6.33 19.39 0.14
N HIS A 50 6.40 19.53 1.47
CA HIS A 50 6.45 18.38 2.40
C HIS A 50 5.07 17.78 2.65
N GLY A 51 4.01 18.61 2.68
CA GLY A 51 2.64 18.20 2.94
C GLY A 51 1.91 17.59 1.73
N GLY A 52 2.60 17.32 0.61
CA GLY A 52 2.01 16.69 -0.57
C GLY A 52 0.99 17.56 -1.32
N ALA A 53 1.10 18.89 -1.22
CA ALA A 53 0.23 19.85 -1.91
C ALA A 53 1.01 20.69 -2.95
N PRO A 54 1.55 20.07 -4.02
CA PRO A 54 2.43 20.74 -4.96
C PRO A 54 1.74 21.90 -5.70
N ALA A 55 0.46 21.80 -6.03
CA ALA A 55 -0.29 22.87 -6.67
C ALA A 55 -0.29 24.17 -5.85
N ALA A 56 -0.40 24.06 -4.52
CA ALA A 56 -0.35 25.21 -3.60
C ALA A 56 1.08 25.81 -3.53
N ALA A 57 2.12 24.99 -3.59
CA ALA A 57 3.51 25.45 -3.66
C ALA A 57 3.75 26.28 -4.94
N PHE A 58 3.29 25.81 -6.09
CA PHE A 58 3.37 26.54 -7.36
C PHE A 58 2.52 27.82 -7.38
N ALA A 59 1.36 27.82 -6.74
CA ALA A 59 0.56 29.03 -6.59
C ALA A 59 1.29 30.12 -5.79
N LEU A 60 2.01 29.74 -4.73
CA LEU A 60 2.85 30.67 -3.97
C LEU A 60 4.05 31.18 -4.78
N TYR A 61 4.67 30.34 -5.58
CA TYR A 61 5.73 30.79 -6.48
C TYR A 61 5.23 31.85 -7.49
N ARG A 62 4.03 31.70 -8.01
CA ARG A 62 3.42 32.75 -8.85
C ARG A 62 3.25 34.06 -8.05
N ARG A 63 2.84 33.99 -6.77
CA ARG A 63 2.73 35.19 -5.88
C ARG A 63 4.09 35.84 -5.65
N ILE A 64 5.17 35.06 -5.43
CA ILE A 64 6.54 35.59 -5.31
C ILE A 64 6.88 36.43 -6.55
N ARG A 65 6.61 35.88 -7.74
CA ARG A 65 6.90 36.58 -9.00
C ARG A 65 6.03 37.83 -9.21
N THR A 66 4.73 37.77 -8.92
CA THR A 66 3.82 38.90 -9.07
C THR A 66 4.10 40.02 -8.05
N ALA A 67 4.61 39.67 -6.87
CA ALA A 67 5.07 40.63 -5.86
C ALA A 67 6.44 41.27 -6.19
N GLY A 68 7.05 40.92 -7.33
CA GLY A 68 8.36 41.45 -7.71
C GLY A 68 9.52 40.92 -6.87
N LEU A 69 9.31 39.90 -6.04
CA LEU A 69 10.35 39.28 -5.24
C LEU A 69 11.23 38.39 -6.14
N ARG A 70 12.53 38.39 -5.90
CA ARG A 70 13.47 37.52 -6.62
C ARG A 70 13.58 36.18 -5.89
N PRO A 71 13.19 35.07 -6.56
CA PRO A 71 13.36 33.71 -6.02
C PRO A 71 14.85 33.44 -5.73
N ASP A 72 15.12 32.68 -4.70
CA ASP A 72 16.46 32.25 -4.29
C ASP A 72 16.64 30.72 -4.45
N ALA A 73 17.81 30.21 -4.12
CA ALA A 73 18.12 28.78 -4.17
C ALA A 73 17.10 27.93 -3.34
N PHE A 74 16.69 28.41 -2.17
CA PHE A 74 15.72 27.71 -1.33
C PHE A 74 14.34 27.61 -2.00
N THR A 75 13.90 28.69 -2.67
CA THR A 75 12.67 28.68 -3.45
C THR A 75 12.69 27.55 -4.48
N PHE A 76 13.79 27.43 -5.25
CA PHE A 76 13.90 26.40 -6.28
C PHE A 76 14.03 25.00 -5.69
N CYS A 77 14.80 24.79 -4.62
CA CYS A 77 14.90 23.49 -3.96
C CYS A 77 13.52 22.98 -3.51
N TYR A 78 12.69 23.83 -2.92
CA TYR A 78 11.35 23.43 -2.47
C TYR A 78 10.39 23.19 -3.64
N LEU A 79 10.47 23.97 -4.72
CA LEU A 79 9.66 23.76 -5.92
C LEU A 79 10.02 22.45 -6.65
N LEU A 80 11.32 22.17 -6.76
CA LEU A 80 11.80 20.91 -7.34
C LEU A 80 11.37 19.71 -6.51
N ARG A 81 11.42 19.84 -5.18
CA ARG A 81 10.88 18.80 -4.27
C ARG A 81 9.37 18.61 -4.45
N ALA A 82 8.62 19.69 -4.60
CA ALA A 82 7.18 19.62 -4.89
C ALA A 82 6.90 18.97 -6.25
N SER A 83 7.71 19.26 -7.28
CA SER A 83 7.62 18.66 -8.61
C SER A 83 7.88 17.16 -8.61
N ALA A 84 8.82 16.69 -7.79
CA ALA A 84 9.13 15.26 -7.64
C ALA A 84 7.95 14.44 -7.10
N GLY A 85 6.97 15.08 -6.46
CA GLY A 85 5.70 14.47 -6.04
C GLY A 85 4.62 14.40 -7.13
N LEU A 86 4.91 14.88 -8.34
CA LEU A 86 4.00 14.89 -9.50
C LEU A 86 4.62 14.17 -10.70
N PRO A 87 4.77 12.85 -10.66
CA PRO A 87 5.33 12.09 -11.77
C PRO A 87 4.51 12.32 -13.07
N GLY A 88 5.21 12.54 -14.19
CA GLY A 88 4.57 12.78 -15.48
C GLY A 88 4.10 14.21 -15.71
N SER A 89 4.25 15.15 -14.75
CA SER A 89 3.95 16.57 -14.98
C SER A 89 5.14 17.29 -15.58
N CYS A 90 4.86 18.25 -16.49
CA CYS A 90 5.92 19.12 -17.05
C CYS A 90 6.41 20.20 -16.07
N ALA A 91 5.87 20.25 -14.85
CA ALA A 91 6.19 21.28 -13.87
C ALA A 91 7.69 21.29 -13.48
N GLY A 92 8.28 20.09 -13.27
CA GLY A 92 9.71 19.96 -12.98
C GLY A 92 10.61 20.49 -14.08
N TYR A 93 10.30 20.20 -15.34
CA TYR A 93 11.03 20.70 -16.50
C TYR A 93 10.93 22.23 -16.65
N GLN A 94 9.75 22.80 -16.34
CA GLN A 94 9.58 24.26 -16.32
C GLN A 94 10.45 24.93 -15.27
N VAL A 95 10.50 24.35 -14.06
CA VAL A 95 11.40 24.85 -12.99
C VAL A 95 12.85 24.69 -13.40
N HIS A 96 13.26 23.57 -13.99
CA HIS A 96 14.60 23.36 -14.52
C HIS A 96 14.99 24.43 -15.54
N GLY A 97 14.11 24.72 -16.51
CA GLY A 97 14.35 25.80 -17.48
C GLY A 97 14.51 27.18 -16.84
N VAL A 98 13.80 27.48 -15.75
CA VAL A 98 13.96 28.74 -15.01
C VAL A 98 15.27 28.77 -14.23
N VAL A 99 15.65 27.67 -13.58
CA VAL A 99 16.94 27.51 -12.87
C VAL A 99 18.10 27.77 -13.80
N LEU A 100 18.08 27.19 -15.02
CA LEU A 100 19.07 27.44 -16.06
C LEU A 100 19.17 28.91 -16.45
N LYS A 101 18.01 29.52 -16.74
CA LYS A 101 17.96 30.95 -17.18
C LYS A 101 18.46 31.91 -16.12
N LEU A 102 18.28 31.59 -14.85
CA LEU A 102 18.70 32.43 -13.71
C LEU A 102 20.10 32.10 -13.19
N GLY A 103 20.77 31.10 -13.75
CA GLY A 103 22.15 30.73 -13.39
C GLY A 103 22.30 29.98 -12.06
N PHE A 104 21.23 29.38 -11.55
CA PHE A 104 21.28 28.63 -10.28
C PHE A 104 21.81 27.19 -10.42
N LEU A 105 22.18 26.73 -11.62
CA LEU A 105 22.74 25.38 -11.82
C LEU A 105 24.06 25.16 -11.08
N ASN A 106 24.85 26.26 -10.90
CA ASN A 106 26.10 26.20 -10.16
C ASN A 106 25.94 26.06 -8.64
N ASP A 107 24.72 26.27 -8.12
CA ASP A 107 24.41 26.02 -6.71
C ASP A 107 24.25 24.52 -6.47
N ALA A 108 25.09 23.93 -5.62
CA ALA A 108 25.08 22.49 -5.35
C ALA A 108 23.75 21.99 -4.79
N PHE A 109 23.06 22.79 -3.95
CA PHE A 109 21.76 22.41 -3.39
C PHE A 109 20.67 22.34 -4.45
N VAL A 110 20.65 23.33 -5.37
CA VAL A 110 19.70 23.38 -6.48
C VAL A 110 19.98 22.25 -7.47
N ARG A 111 21.25 22.00 -7.80
CA ARG A 111 21.66 20.89 -8.68
C ARG A 111 21.25 19.54 -8.11
N ASN A 112 21.49 19.28 -6.83
CA ASN A 112 21.07 18.04 -6.16
C ASN A 112 19.56 17.89 -6.11
N ALA A 113 18.83 19.00 -5.91
CA ALA A 113 17.37 18.99 -5.99
C ALA A 113 16.86 18.69 -7.41
N LEU A 114 17.53 19.19 -8.46
CA LEU A 114 17.24 18.84 -9.87
C LEU A 114 17.51 17.38 -10.15
N ILE A 115 18.65 16.84 -9.75
CA ILE A 115 19.00 15.41 -9.91
C ILE A 115 17.93 14.54 -9.25
N ASN A 116 17.57 14.84 -7.99
CA ASN A 116 16.54 14.08 -7.26
C ASN A 116 15.16 14.19 -7.94
N MET A 117 14.80 15.36 -8.44
CA MET A 117 13.53 15.57 -9.16
C MET A 117 13.50 14.72 -10.44
N HIS A 118 14.54 14.80 -11.30
CA HIS A 118 14.61 14.02 -12.53
C HIS A 118 14.66 12.51 -12.25
N ALA A 119 15.41 12.06 -11.24
CA ALA A 119 15.49 10.67 -10.82
C ALA A 119 14.10 10.13 -10.40
N LYS A 120 13.35 10.90 -9.62
CA LYS A 120 11.98 10.52 -9.19
C LYS A 120 10.93 10.59 -10.31
N CYS A 121 11.08 11.54 -11.24
CA CYS A 121 10.21 11.64 -12.42
C CYS A 121 10.52 10.58 -13.49
N GLY A 122 11.61 9.82 -13.34
CA GLY A 122 12.01 8.75 -14.26
C GLY A 122 12.88 9.21 -15.42
N ASP A 123 13.33 10.46 -15.46
CA ASP A 123 14.26 10.95 -16.48
C ASP A 123 15.72 10.77 -16.02
N LEU A 124 16.12 9.51 -15.97
CA LEU A 124 17.43 9.10 -15.47
C LEU A 124 18.58 9.54 -16.39
N LYS A 125 18.29 9.84 -17.67
CA LYS A 125 19.33 10.37 -18.60
C LYS A 125 19.74 11.77 -18.21
N VAL A 126 18.76 12.66 -17.94
CA VAL A 126 19.05 14.02 -17.50
C VAL A 126 19.67 14.03 -16.10
N ALA A 127 19.17 13.15 -15.19
CA ALA A 127 19.76 13.01 -13.87
C ALA A 127 21.23 12.57 -13.92
N GLY A 128 21.58 11.63 -14.81
CA GLY A 128 22.96 11.17 -15.04
C GLY A 128 23.86 12.27 -15.60
N ALA A 129 23.39 13.02 -16.60
CA ALA A 129 24.16 14.15 -17.15
C ALA A 129 24.47 15.23 -16.08
N LEU A 130 23.48 15.55 -15.25
CA LEU A 130 23.68 16.48 -14.13
C LEU A 130 24.61 15.93 -13.05
N LEU A 131 24.65 14.60 -12.87
CA LEU A 131 25.57 13.92 -11.95
C LEU A 131 27.03 14.05 -12.43
N GLU A 132 27.28 13.89 -13.74
CA GLU A 132 28.60 14.07 -14.32
C GLU A 132 29.13 15.51 -14.09
N GLU A 133 28.22 16.52 -14.20
CA GLU A 133 28.56 17.91 -13.89
C GLU A 133 28.77 18.15 -12.38
N ALA A 134 28.15 17.36 -11.50
CA ALA A 134 28.29 17.50 -10.05
C ALA A 134 29.67 17.05 -9.54
N GLY A 135 30.31 16.13 -10.25
CA GLY A 135 31.59 15.56 -9.90
C GLY A 135 31.52 14.40 -8.88
N GLU A 136 32.64 13.74 -8.66
CA GLU A 136 32.74 12.51 -7.87
C GLU A 136 32.49 12.69 -6.36
N GLY A 137 32.57 13.90 -5.84
CA GLY A 137 32.45 14.18 -4.40
C GLY A 137 31.03 14.42 -3.89
N ASP A 138 30.03 14.50 -4.76
CA ASP A 138 28.65 14.81 -4.35
C ASP A 138 27.83 13.54 -4.07
N VAL A 139 28.03 12.98 -2.88
CA VAL A 139 27.38 11.74 -2.44
C VAL A 139 25.85 11.80 -2.52
N VAL A 140 25.25 12.98 -2.27
CA VAL A 140 23.80 13.16 -2.32
C VAL A 140 23.27 13.01 -3.76
N ALA A 141 24.03 13.52 -4.73
CA ALA A 141 23.71 13.35 -6.14
C ALA A 141 23.78 11.88 -6.57
N TRP A 142 24.86 11.19 -6.18
CA TRP A 142 25.03 9.75 -6.46
C TRP A 142 23.89 8.91 -5.86
N SER A 143 23.58 9.10 -4.57
CA SER A 143 22.51 8.36 -3.90
C SER A 143 21.14 8.58 -4.57
N ALA A 144 20.87 9.79 -5.06
CA ALA A 144 19.61 10.09 -5.75
C ALA A 144 19.47 9.35 -7.10
N VAL A 145 20.57 9.29 -7.90
CA VAL A 145 20.56 8.59 -9.19
C VAL A 145 20.48 7.07 -9.00
N ILE A 146 21.25 6.53 -8.03
CA ILE A 146 21.19 5.11 -7.65
C ILE A 146 19.75 4.75 -7.24
N ALA A 147 19.12 5.57 -6.37
CA ALA A 147 17.73 5.36 -5.94
C ALA A 147 16.74 5.41 -7.11
N GLY A 148 16.97 6.29 -8.10
CA GLY A 148 16.15 6.40 -9.29
C GLY A 148 16.19 5.13 -10.17
N HIS A 149 17.38 4.60 -10.45
CA HIS A 149 17.53 3.34 -11.17
C HIS A 149 16.97 2.14 -10.40
N ALA A 150 17.25 2.09 -9.09
CA ALA A 150 16.71 1.07 -8.20
C ALA A 150 15.16 1.04 -8.19
N ALA A 151 14.53 2.23 -8.15
CA ALA A 151 13.07 2.34 -8.16
C ALA A 151 12.43 1.84 -9.46
N ARG A 152 13.14 1.94 -10.61
CA ARG A 152 12.73 1.40 -11.91
C ARG A 152 12.95 -0.09 -12.06
N GLY A 153 13.75 -0.69 -11.19
CA GLY A 153 14.17 -2.08 -11.30
C GLY A 153 15.45 -2.30 -12.13
N ASP A 154 16.12 -1.23 -12.54
CA ASP A 154 17.38 -1.27 -13.28
C ASP A 154 18.55 -1.60 -12.33
N LEU A 155 18.46 -2.74 -11.61
CA LEU A 155 19.38 -3.10 -10.52
C LEU A 155 20.85 -3.20 -10.94
N ASN A 156 21.11 -3.64 -12.18
CA ASN A 156 22.47 -3.76 -12.69
C ASN A 156 23.14 -2.38 -12.83
N ILE A 157 22.39 -1.41 -13.37
CA ILE A 157 22.88 -0.03 -13.51
C ILE A 157 23.05 0.62 -12.14
N ALA A 158 22.06 0.43 -11.25
CA ALA A 158 22.15 0.94 -9.89
C ALA A 158 23.37 0.38 -9.14
N ARG A 159 23.67 -0.92 -9.33
CA ARG A 159 24.85 -1.57 -8.76
C ARG A 159 26.14 -1.02 -9.33
N GLN A 160 26.22 -0.86 -10.65
CA GLN A 160 27.40 -0.28 -11.30
C GLN A 160 27.68 1.14 -10.76
N LEU A 161 26.65 2.01 -10.74
CA LEU A 161 26.77 3.35 -10.18
C LEU A 161 27.18 3.33 -8.70
N PHE A 162 26.63 2.38 -7.93
CA PHE A 162 27.04 2.20 -6.55
C PHE A 162 28.52 1.82 -6.44
N ASP A 163 29.01 0.89 -7.28
CA ASP A 163 30.40 0.46 -7.24
C ASP A 163 31.34 1.59 -7.68
N ASP A 164 30.96 2.40 -8.69
CA ASP A 164 31.71 3.55 -9.21
C ASP A 164 31.77 4.73 -8.23
N CYS A 165 30.79 4.85 -7.32
CA CYS A 165 30.78 5.87 -6.29
C CYS A 165 31.97 5.69 -5.32
N ARG A 166 32.90 6.65 -5.29
CA ARG A 166 34.10 6.54 -4.43
C ARG A 166 33.80 6.74 -2.95
N HIS A 167 32.89 7.65 -2.64
CA HIS A 167 32.50 7.98 -1.26
C HIS A 167 31.06 7.55 -1.03
N LYS A 168 30.90 6.37 -0.44
CA LYS A 168 29.58 5.82 -0.13
C LYS A 168 29.19 6.20 1.29
N ASP A 169 28.12 6.98 1.44
CA ASP A 169 27.51 7.21 2.74
C ASP A 169 26.53 6.09 3.10
N LEU A 170 26.04 6.11 4.32
CA LEU A 170 25.05 5.17 4.83
C LEU A 170 23.77 5.13 3.97
N VAL A 171 23.40 6.29 3.37
CA VAL A 171 22.23 6.39 2.50
C VAL A 171 22.41 5.57 1.23
N CYS A 172 23.60 5.64 0.59
CA CYS A 172 23.90 4.83 -0.60
C CYS A 172 23.80 3.33 -0.31
N TRP A 173 24.34 2.88 0.83
CA TRP A 173 24.25 1.49 1.26
C TRP A 173 22.80 1.09 1.48
N ASN A 174 22.04 1.85 2.27
CA ASN A 174 20.64 1.56 2.58
C ASN A 174 19.75 1.55 1.32
N VAL A 175 19.99 2.42 0.35
CA VAL A 175 19.27 2.46 -0.93
C VAL A 175 19.48 1.17 -1.71
N MET A 176 20.72 0.67 -1.81
CA MET A 176 21.03 -0.56 -2.53
C MET A 176 20.47 -1.81 -1.82
N VAL A 177 20.60 -1.85 -0.49
CA VAL A 177 20.00 -2.92 0.33
C VAL A 177 18.47 -2.96 0.13
N ALA A 178 17.82 -1.79 0.21
CA ALA A 178 16.37 -1.68 -0.03
C ALA A 178 15.97 -2.10 -1.45
N ALA A 179 16.78 -1.75 -2.45
CA ALA A 179 16.55 -2.12 -3.83
C ALA A 179 16.57 -3.64 -4.03
N TYR A 180 17.61 -4.31 -3.54
CA TYR A 180 17.71 -5.78 -3.62
C TYR A 180 16.61 -6.47 -2.81
N ALA A 181 16.33 -6.01 -1.60
CA ALA A 181 15.27 -6.56 -0.77
C ALA A 181 13.89 -6.46 -1.46
N LYS A 182 13.56 -5.30 -2.04
CA LYS A 182 12.31 -5.08 -2.78
C LYS A 182 12.15 -6.01 -3.98
N HIS A 183 13.24 -6.30 -4.70
CA HIS A 183 13.21 -7.19 -5.87
C HIS A 183 13.42 -8.67 -5.49
N GLY A 184 13.59 -8.96 -4.20
CA GLY A 184 13.66 -10.30 -3.68
C GLY A 184 15.02 -10.97 -3.75
N GLU A 185 16.06 -10.23 -4.09
CA GLU A 185 17.45 -10.69 -4.13
C GLU A 185 18.07 -10.56 -2.73
N MET A 186 17.55 -11.36 -1.77
CA MET A 186 17.90 -11.21 -0.35
C MET A 186 19.37 -11.55 -0.05
N GLU A 187 19.97 -12.50 -0.79
CA GLU A 187 21.39 -12.84 -0.63
C GLU A 187 22.29 -11.65 -0.95
N LYS A 188 21.98 -10.90 -2.03
CA LYS A 188 22.74 -9.70 -2.39
C LYS A 188 22.51 -8.55 -1.41
N ALA A 189 21.27 -8.41 -0.91
CA ALA A 189 20.97 -7.44 0.13
C ALA A 189 21.76 -7.73 1.40
N ARG A 190 21.88 -9.00 1.78
CA ARG A 190 22.65 -9.46 2.93
C ARG A 190 24.14 -9.20 2.76
N GLU A 191 24.72 -9.59 1.62
CA GLU A 191 26.14 -9.33 1.29
C GLU A 191 26.49 -7.84 1.45
N LEU A 192 25.58 -6.95 1.05
CA LEU A 192 25.82 -5.51 1.16
C LEU A 192 25.83 -5.04 2.61
N ILE A 193 24.94 -5.51 3.47
CA ILE A 193 24.95 -5.16 4.89
C ILE A 193 26.24 -5.67 5.57
N ASP A 194 26.65 -6.91 5.27
CA ASP A 194 27.86 -7.48 5.86
C ASP A 194 29.14 -6.74 5.43
N ARG A 195 29.12 -6.09 4.25
CA ARG A 195 30.21 -5.27 3.71
C ARG A 195 30.12 -3.77 4.08
N ALA A 196 28.97 -3.33 4.60
CA ALA A 196 28.80 -1.91 4.96
C ALA A 196 29.73 -1.55 6.12
N PRO A 197 30.50 -0.45 6.00
CA PRO A 197 31.44 -0.04 7.06
C PRO A 197 30.72 0.40 8.34
N GLU A 198 29.50 0.89 8.20
CA GLU A 198 28.63 1.32 9.28
C GLU A 198 27.20 0.90 8.98
N THR A 199 26.46 0.55 10.02
CA THR A 199 25.03 0.20 9.95
C THR A 199 24.26 1.02 10.97
N ASP A 200 23.00 1.31 10.69
CA ASP A 200 22.07 1.94 11.62
C ASP A 200 20.77 1.11 11.75
N VAL A 201 19.87 1.57 12.58
CA VAL A 201 18.54 0.91 12.75
C VAL A 201 17.80 0.82 11.42
N VAL A 202 17.98 1.78 10.50
CA VAL A 202 17.32 1.77 9.17
C VAL A 202 17.88 0.65 8.30
N SER A 203 19.20 0.41 8.34
CA SER A 203 19.86 -0.69 7.61
C SER A 203 19.28 -2.04 8.04
N TRP A 204 19.22 -2.28 9.35
CA TRP A 204 18.67 -3.52 9.92
C TRP A 204 17.18 -3.68 9.61
N ASN A 205 16.39 -2.61 9.79
CA ASN A 205 14.95 -2.64 9.48
C ASN A 205 14.68 -2.95 8.01
N THR A 206 15.52 -2.47 7.12
CA THR A 206 15.38 -2.71 5.69
C THR A 206 15.50 -4.20 5.36
N ILE A 207 16.48 -4.89 5.91
CA ILE A 207 16.67 -6.34 5.71
C ILE A 207 15.56 -7.14 6.40
N ILE A 208 15.23 -6.82 7.67
CA ILE A 208 14.16 -7.50 8.40
C ILE A 208 12.83 -7.36 7.64
N THR A 209 12.53 -6.18 7.13
CA THR A 209 11.33 -5.95 6.31
C THR A 209 11.39 -6.74 4.99
N GLY A 210 12.56 -6.82 4.36
CA GLY A 210 12.78 -7.61 3.16
C GLY A 210 12.46 -9.10 3.37
N TYR A 211 13.06 -9.72 4.37
CA TYR A 211 12.78 -11.12 4.75
C TYR A 211 11.30 -11.30 5.16
N SER A 212 10.76 -10.38 5.95
CA SER A 212 9.36 -10.43 6.40
C SER A 212 8.37 -10.38 5.25
N THR A 213 8.60 -9.56 4.23
CA THR A 213 7.73 -9.46 3.04
C THR A 213 7.80 -10.71 2.16
N LYS A 214 8.91 -11.45 2.22
CA LYS A 214 9.10 -12.74 1.53
C LYS A 214 8.57 -13.93 2.34
N GLY A 215 8.10 -13.71 3.56
CA GLY A 215 7.66 -14.78 4.45
C GLY A 215 8.82 -15.60 5.04
N MET A 216 10.03 -15.10 4.99
CA MET A 216 11.23 -15.76 5.53
C MET A 216 11.41 -15.35 7.01
N LEU A 217 10.51 -15.86 7.87
CA LEU A 217 10.46 -15.45 9.28
C LEU A 217 11.69 -15.85 10.06
N LYS A 218 12.24 -17.03 9.77
CA LYS A 218 13.43 -17.54 10.47
C LYS A 218 14.63 -16.62 10.25
N GLU A 219 14.88 -16.28 9.01
CA GLU A 219 15.98 -15.39 8.62
C GLU A 219 15.76 -13.96 9.16
N ALA A 220 14.51 -13.49 9.18
CA ALA A 220 14.18 -12.20 9.80
C ALA A 220 14.47 -12.16 11.30
N LEU A 221 14.26 -13.27 12.02
CA LEU A 221 14.59 -13.39 13.45
C LEU A 221 16.11 -13.53 13.68
N GLU A 222 16.82 -14.24 12.83
CA GLU A 222 18.29 -14.32 12.88
C GLU A 222 18.90 -12.92 12.73
N VAL A 223 18.42 -12.12 11.76
CA VAL A 223 18.85 -10.73 11.58
C VAL A 223 18.47 -9.83 12.77
N LEU A 224 17.31 -10.07 13.41
CA LEU A 224 16.95 -9.36 14.63
C LEU A 224 17.94 -9.62 15.77
N ASP A 225 18.39 -10.87 15.94
CA ASP A 225 19.35 -11.21 16.98
C ASP A 225 20.74 -10.64 16.67
N GLU A 226 21.15 -10.61 15.40
CA GLU A 226 22.38 -9.92 14.99
C GLU A 226 22.32 -8.40 15.22
N MET A 227 21.18 -7.76 14.93
CA MET A 227 20.93 -6.37 15.25
C MET A 227 21.17 -6.08 16.73
N LYS A 228 20.64 -6.94 17.61
CA LYS A 228 20.86 -6.82 19.08
C LYS A 228 22.31 -7.05 19.47
N CYS A 229 22.98 -8.06 18.88
CA CYS A 229 24.40 -8.32 19.12
C CYS A 229 25.29 -7.17 18.67
N ALA A 230 24.90 -6.46 17.63
CA ALA A 230 25.57 -5.22 17.17
C ALA A 230 25.26 -3.99 18.06
N GLY A 231 24.48 -4.17 19.14
CA GLY A 231 24.15 -3.10 20.08
C GLY A 231 22.96 -2.23 19.69
N TRP A 232 22.25 -2.57 18.61
CA TRP A 232 21.06 -1.84 18.16
C TRP A 232 19.79 -2.40 18.79
N LEU A 233 18.96 -1.52 19.33
CA LEU A 233 17.65 -1.92 19.86
C LEU A 233 16.59 -1.90 18.74
N PRO A 234 15.73 -2.94 18.65
CA PRO A 234 14.59 -2.94 17.75
C PRO A 234 13.67 -1.75 18.04
N ASP A 235 13.29 -1.05 17.00
CA ASP A 235 12.30 0.03 17.08
C ASP A 235 10.89 -0.48 16.70
N GLU A 236 9.93 0.43 16.69
CA GLU A 236 8.54 0.10 16.33
C GLU A 236 8.43 -0.49 14.92
N ALA A 237 9.21 0.02 13.94
CA ALA A 237 9.18 -0.45 12.56
C ALA A 237 9.68 -1.89 12.45
N THR A 238 10.72 -2.25 13.22
CA THR A 238 11.22 -3.63 13.34
C THR A 238 10.10 -4.58 13.79
N ILE A 239 9.45 -4.24 14.90
CA ILE A 239 8.40 -5.04 15.52
C ILE A 239 7.19 -5.19 14.59
N VAL A 240 6.74 -4.10 13.98
CA VAL A 240 5.61 -4.11 13.03
C VAL A 240 5.89 -4.99 11.81
N SER A 241 7.12 -4.97 11.29
CA SER A 241 7.52 -5.81 10.15
C SER A 241 7.48 -7.30 10.51
N LEU A 242 8.00 -7.68 11.67
CA LEU A 242 7.98 -9.06 12.17
C LEU A 242 6.56 -9.54 12.48
N LEU A 243 5.73 -8.72 13.15
CA LEU A 243 4.33 -9.05 13.42
C LEU A 243 3.53 -9.24 12.12
N SER A 244 3.80 -8.41 11.10
CA SER A 244 3.18 -8.56 9.78
C SER A 244 3.56 -9.87 9.11
N CYS A 245 4.82 -10.30 9.25
CA CYS A 245 5.28 -11.60 8.78
C CYS A 245 4.57 -12.75 9.51
N CYS A 246 4.51 -12.71 10.84
CA CYS A 246 3.78 -13.69 11.63
C CYS A 246 2.30 -13.78 11.23
N ALA A 247 1.66 -12.63 11.01
CA ALA A 247 0.27 -12.55 10.56
C ALA A 247 0.02 -13.22 9.20
N ASN A 248 0.98 -13.11 8.28
CA ASN A 248 0.86 -13.70 6.94
C ASN A 248 1.14 -15.20 6.92
N LEU A 249 1.99 -15.68 7.83
CA LEU A 249 2.37 -17.08 7.96
C LEU A 249 1.49 -17.87 8.96
N GLY A 250 0.63 -17.18 9.72
CA GLY A 250 -0.14 -17.79 10.78
C GLY A 250 0.70 -18.25 11.99
N SER A 251 1.88 -17.65 12.17
CA SER A 251 2.82 -18.05 13.25
C SER A 251 2.47 -17.36 14.57
N LEU A 252 1.50 -17.92 15.29
CA LEU A 252 0.96 -17.36 16.53
C LEU A 252 2.01 -17.31 17.66
N ASP A 253 2.74 -18.41 17.87
CA ASP A 253 3.68 -18.52 19.00
C ASP A 253 4.82 -17.51 18.88
N THR A 254 5.37 -17.34 17.66
CA THR A 254 6.37 -16.31 17.39
C THR A 254 5.79 -14.91 17.56
N GLY A 255 4.56 -14.69 17.12
CA GLY A 255 3.86 -13.41 17.32
C GLY A 255 3.67 -13.07 18.80
N ARG A 256 3.32 -14.04 19.63
CA ARG A 256 3.22 -13.90 21.09
C ARG A 256 4.58 -13.59 21.73
N MET A 257 5.64 -14.28 21.29
CA MET A 257 7.00 -14.03 21.76
C MET A 257 7.43 -12.57 21.44
N ILE A 258 7.21 -12.09 20.22
CA ILE A 258 7.53 -10.72 19.82
C ILE A 258 6.71 -9.72 20.64
N HIS A 259 5.42 -9.99 20.85
CA HIS A 259 4.55 -9.15 21.68
C HIS A 259 5.06 -9.07 23.13
N SER A 260 5.45 -10.20 23.75
CA SER A 260 5.98 -10.22 25.12
C SER A 260 7.31 -9.46 25.23
N MET A 261 8.24 -9.65 24.30
CA MET A 261 9.52 -8.92 24.29
C MET A 261 9.34 -7.40 24.20
N HIS A 262 8.28 -6.93 23.52
CA HIS A 262 8.03 -5.49 23.42
C HIS A 262 7.35 -4.91 24.66
N LEU A 263 6.52 -5.69 25.36
CA LEU A 263 5.82 -5.27 26.59
C LEU A 263 6.70 -5.21 27.83
N GLU A 264 7.91 -5.81 27.81
CA GLU A 264 8.85 -5.73 28.94
C GLU A 264 9.26 -4.27 29.18
N GLY A 265 8.35 -3.51 29.85
CA GLY A 265 8.59 -2.19 30.38
C GLY A 265 7.92 -1.00 29.67
N ARG A 266 7.11 -1.19 28.62
CA ARG A 266 6.45 -0.06 27.94
C ARG A 266 4.98 -0.35 27.61
N PRO A 267 4.03 0.53 28.01
CA PRO A 267 2.65 0.42 27.52
C PRO A 267 2.63 0.64 25.99
N CYS A 268 1.82 -0.16 25.27
CA CYS A 268 1.58 0.03 23.85
C CYS A 268 0.84 1.36 23.64
N THR A 269 1.59 2.42 23.39
CA THR A 269 1.04 3.77 23.19
C THR A 269 0.87 4.13 21.73
N SER A 270 1.47 3.38 20.83
CA SER A 270 1.42 3.63 19.38
C SER A 270 0.23 2.94 18.73
N ILE A 271 -0.53 3.71 17.93
CA ILE A 271 -1.63 3.20 17.10
C ILE A 271 -1.11 2.17 16.08
N VAL A 272 0.07 2.42 15.50
CA VAL A 272 0.66 1.56 14.44
C VAL A 272 0.97 0.17 14.99
N LEU A 273 1.60 0.10 16.15
CA LEU A 273 1.90 -1.16 16.82
C LEU A 273 0.62 -1.87 17.28
N GLY A 274 -0.35 -1.12 17.84
CA GLY A 274 -1.66 -1.67 18.19
C GLY A 274 -2.34 -2.32 16.99
N ASN A 275 -2.33 -1.66 15.84
CA ASN A 275 -2.88 -2.18 14.59
C ASN A 275 -2.17 -3.46 14.13
N ALA A 276 -0.84 -3.50 14.21
CA ALA A 276 -0.06 -4.68 13.84
C ALA A 276 -0.36 -5.88 14.75
N LEU A 277 -0.47 -5.65 16.07
CA LEU A 277 -0.81 -6.70 17.04
C LEU A 277 -2.24 -7.22 16.84
N VAL A 278 -3.24 -6.33 16.70
CA VAL A 278 -4.62 -6.75 16.42
C VAL A 278 -4.69 -7.56 15.13
N SER A 279 -4.01 -7.08 14.08
CA SER A 279 -3.97 -7.79 12.79
C SER A 279 -3.27 -9.15 12.89
N MET A 280 -2.17 -9.25 13.63
CA MET A 280 -1.43 -10.49 13.82
C MET A 280 -2.29 -11.52 14.57
N TYR A 281 -2.84 -11.16 15.72
CA TYR A 281 -3.67 -12.06 16.50
C TYR A 281 -4.93 -12.48 15.74
N ALA A 282 -5.61 -11.53 15.09
CA ALA A 282 -6.81 -11.80 14.32
C ALA A 282 -6.53 -12.76 13.16
N LYS A 283 -5.45 -12.58 12.39
CA LYS A 283 -5.10 -13.47 11.28
C LYS A 283 -4.60 -14.85 11.75
N CYS A 284 -3.90 -14.91 12.89
CA CYS A 284 -3.46 -16.17 13.46
C CYS A 284 -4.56 -16.96 14.20
N GLY A 285 -5.78 -16.42 14.33
CA GLY A 285 -6.93 -17.10 14.92
C GLY A 285 -7.11 -16.89 16.42
N ASP A 286 -6.24 -16.15 17.08
CA ASP A 286 -6.40 -15.78 18.49
C ASP A 286 -7.25 -14.51 18.63
N LEU A 287 -8.55 -14.69 18.37
CA LEU A 287 -9.50 -13.57 18.41
C LEU A 287 -9.65 -12.97 19.81
N GLN A 288 -9.44 -13.76 20.87
CA GLN A 288 -9.52 -13.28 22.23
C GLN A 288 -8.39 -12.27 22.52
N ALA A 289 -7.15 -12.63 22.18
CA ALA A 289 -6.01 -11.74 22.32
C ALA A 289 -6.14 -10.51 21.42
N ALA A 290 -6.70 -10.66 20.19
CA ALA A 290 -6.97 -9.54 19.30
C ALA A 290 -7.93 -8.53 19.94
N LEU A 291 -9.03 -9.01 20.57
CA LEU A 291 -10.02 -8.19 21.27
C LEU A 291 -9.43 -7.51 22.51
N GLU A 292 -8.56 -8.20 23.25
CA GLU A 292 -7.87 -7.62 24.40
C GLU A 292 -6.96 -6.46 23.98
N VAL A 293 -6.12 -6.66 22.96
CA VAL A 293 -5.26 -5.58 22.43
C VAL A 293 -6.11 -4.44 21.91
N PHE A 294 -7.17 -4.73 21.15
CA PHE A 294 -8.11 -3.74 20.65
C PHE A 294 -8.73 -2.92 21.80
N SER A 295 -9.15 -3.56 22.90
CA SER A 295 -9.75 -2.88 24.04
C SER A 295 -8.77 -1.96 24.77
N ARG A 296 -7.49 -2.35 24.86
CA ARG A 296 -6.42 -1.58 25.52
C ARG A 296 -5.91 -0.43 24.66
N THR A 297 -6.12 -0.45 23.35
CA THR A 297 -5.73 0.62 22.44
C THR A 297 -6.63 1.83 22.66
N LYS A 298 -6.05 2.93 23.20
CA LYS A 298 -6.80 4.15 23.57
C LYS A 298 -7.28 4.92 22.36
N GLU A 299 -6.40 5.14 21.40
CA GLU A 299 -6.71 5.81 20.13
C GLU A 299 -6.85 4.76 19.05
N ARG A 300 -8.00 4.74 18.39
CA ARG A 300 -8.32 3.79 17.32
C ARG A 300 -8.56 4.55 16.04
N ASP A 301 -7.89 4.14 14.99
CA ASP A 301 -8.13 4.63 13.64
C ASP A 301 -8.96 3.63 12.80
N VAL A 302 -9.26 3.99 11.57
CA VAL A 302 -10.02 3.11 10.65
C VAL A 302 -9.31 1.77 10.43
N TRP A 303 -7.97 1.74 10.49
CA TRP A 303 -7.19 0.52 10.33
C TRP A 303 -7.37 -0.44 11.50
N THR A 304 -7.39 0.09 12.75
CA THR A 304 -7.66 -0.71 13.95
C THR A 304 -9.01 -1.40 13.85
N TRP A 305 -10.04 -0.65 13.45
CA TRP A 305 -11.38 -1.19 13.27
C TRP A 305 -11.44 -2.22 12.14
N ASN A 306 -10.83 -1.94 11.00
CA ASN A 306 -10.80 -2.88 9.88
C ASN A 306 -10.08 -4.19 10.21
N SER A 307 -9.01 -4.13 11.02
CA SER A 307 -8.26 -5.32 11.44
C SER A 307 -9.11 -6.26 12.28
N ILE A 308 -9.90 -5.73 13.24
CA ILE A 308 -10.75 -6.58 14.07
C ILE A 308 -12.00 -7.06 13.32
N ILE A 309 -12.68 -6.18 12.55
CA ILE A 309 -13.85 -6.54 11.74
C ILE A 309 -13.48 -7.62 10.73
N GLY A 310 -12.36 -7.43 10.01
CA GLY A 310 -11.87 -8.39 9.03
C GLY A 310 -11.40 -9.71 9.64
N GLY A 311 -10.76 -9.66 10.81
CA GLY A 311 -10.36 -10.87 11.55
C GLY A 311 -11.56 -11.70 11.98
N LEU A 312 -12.58 -11.08 12.55
CA LEU A 312 -13.85 -11.74 12.92
C LEU A 312 -14.55 -12.35 11.70
N ALA A 313 -14.58 -11.60 10.59
CA ALA A 313 -15.14 -12.08 9.32
C ALA A 313 -14.39 -13.31 8.79
N PHE A 314 -13.06 -13.28 8.81
CA PHE A 314 -12.23 -14.37 8.30
C PHE A 314 -12.41 -15.68 9.09
N HIS A 315 -12.64 -15.58 10.39
CA HIS A 315 -12.88 -16.75 11.26
C HIS A 315 -14.35 -17.11 11.43
N GLY A 316 -15.23 -16.64 10.53
CA GLY A 316 -16.64 -17.03 10.49
C GLY A 316 -17.52 -16.41 11.59
N GLN A 317 -17.01 -15.44 12.35
CA GLN A 317 -17.79 -14.73 13.38
C GLN A 317 -18.51 -13.51 12.79
N ALA A 318 -19.38 -13.77 11.82
CA ALA A 318 -20.03 -12.74 11.01
C ALA A 318 -20.89 -11.77 11.85
N GLU A 319 -21.67 -12.28 12.79
CA GLU A 319 -22.51 -11.45 13.66
C GLU A 319 -21.68 -10.48 14.50
N GLN A 320 -20.57 -10.96 15.06
CA GLN A 320 -19.65 -10.10 15.82
C GLN A 320 -18.98 -9.08 14.90
N SER A 321 -18.58 -9.47 13.69
CA SER A 321 -18.03 -8.57 12.68
C SER A 321 -18.98 -7.41 12.39
N ILE A 322 -20.27 -7.70 12.18
CA ILE A 322 -21.33 -6.70 11.96
C ILE A 322 -21.51 -5.81 13.21
N GLN A 323 -21.50 -6.41 14.41
CA GLN A 323 -21.59 -5.64 15.67
C GLN A 323 -20.43 -4.66 15.82
N PHE A 324 -19.20 -5.08 15.51
CA PHE A 324 -18.05 -4.18 15.56
C PHE A 324 -18.10 -3.09 14.49
N PHE A 325 -18.59 -3.40 13.30
CA PHE A 325 -18.85 -2.40 12.27
C PHE A 325 -19.87 -1.36 12.74
N ASN A 326 -20.97 -1.78 13.34
CA ASN A 326 -21.98 -0.87 13.90
C ASN A 326 -21.41 -0.03 15.06
N LYS A 327 -20.57 -0.60 15.95
CA LYS A 327 -19.86 0.15 17.00
C LYS A 327 -18.92 1.21 16.43
N MET A 328 -18.19 0.89 15.34
CA MET A 328 -17.36 1.85 14.61
C MET A 328 -18.17 3.06 14.15
N LEU A 329 -19.36 2.82 13.56
CA LEU A 329 -20.27 3.89 13.12
C LEU A 329 -20.82 4.71 14.28
N GLN A 330 -21.20 4.06 15.40
CA GLN A 330 -21.71 4.72 16.61
C GLN A 330 -20.67 5.62 17.27
N GLN A 331 -19.38 5.27 17.17
CA GLN A 331 -18.27 6.10 17.65
C GLN A 331 -17.90 7.26 16.71
N GLY A 332 -18.68 7.48 15.65
CA GLY A 332 -18.46 8.56 14.70
C GLY A 332 -17.29 8.34 13.74
N MET A 333 -16.73 7.12 13.69
CA MET A 333 -15.68 6.80 12.74
C MET A 333 -16.25 6.64 11.32
N CYS A 334 -15.65 7.34 10.36
CA CYS A 334 -16.03 7.22 8.96
C CYS A 334 -15.46 5.93 8.35
N PRO A 335 -16.30 4.96 7.93
CA PRO A 335 -15.83 3.75 7.27
C PRO A 335 -15.24 4.07 5.90
N ASN A 336 -14.29 3.25 5.46
CA ASN A 336 -13.74 3.31 4.10
C ASN A 336 -14.14 2.06 3.28
N ALA A 337 -13.67 1.96 2.03
CA ALA A 337 -13.95 0.83 1.17
C ALA A 337 -13.54 -0.53 1.80
N ILE A 338 -12.44 -0.56 2.56
CA ILE A 338 -11.97 -1.79 3.24
C ILE A 338 -12.94 -2.19 4.37
N SER A 339 -13.48 -1.23 5.13
CA SER A 339 -14.47 -1.50 6.18
C SER A 339 -15.70 -2.20 5.62
N PHE A 340 -16.22 -1.72 4.48
CA PHE A 340 -17.34 -2.36 3.80
C PHE A 340 -16.98 -3.71 3.20
N LEU A 341 -15.77 -3.86 2.66
CA LEU A 341 -15.32 -5.15 2.14
C LEU A 341 -15.28 -6.23 3.23
N CYS A 342 -14.78 -5.88 4.42
CA CYS A 342 -14.73 -6.82 5.55
C CYS A 342 -16.13 -7.28 5.97
N VAL A 343 -17.08 -6.35 6.14
CA VAL A 343 -18.42 -6.70 6.57
C VAL A 343 -19.23 -7.41 5.48
N LEU A 344 -19.08 -7.02 4.21
CA LEU A 344 -19.72 -7.71 3.09
C LEU A 344 -19.17 -9.14 2.91
N GLY A 345 -17.87 -9.33 3.13
CA GLY A 345 -17.25 -10.66 3.15
C GLY A 345 -17.83 -11.53 4.28
N ALA A 346 -17.99 -10.96 5.48
CA ALA A 346 -18.63 -11.66 6.59
C ALA A 346 -20.07 -12.08 6.25
N CYS A 347 -20.87 -11.19 5.69
CA CYS A 347 -22.25 -11.47 5.28
C CYS A 347 -22.30 -12.55 4.19
N SER A 348 -21.39 -12.49 3.19
CA SER A 348 -21.33 -13.47 2.11
C SER A 348 -21.04 -14.87 2.64
N HIS A 349 -20.04 -15.01 3.51
CA HIS A 349 -19.68 -16.32 4.09
C HIS A 349 -20.76 -16.90 5.01
N ALA A 350 -21.47 -16.06 5.74
CA ALA A 350 -22.52 -16.48 6.67
C ALA A 350 -23.93 -16.56 6.04
N GLY A 351 -24.10 -16.12 4.79
CA GLY A 351 -25.40 -16.10 4.13
C GLY A 351 -26.38 -15.04 4.67
N LEU A 352 -25.85 -13.96 5.29
CA LEU A 352 -26.63 -12.87 5.88
C LEU A 352 -27.04 -11.85 4.81
N VAL A 353 -28.03 -12.23 3.98
CA VAL A 353 -28.42 -11.48 2.78
C VAL A 353 -28.91 -10.07 3.10
N GLU A 354 -29.84 -9.94 4.05
CA GLU A 354 -30.44 -8.64 4.40
C GLU A 354 -29.40 -7.66 4.94
N ASP A 355 -28.49 -8.12 5.82
CA ASP A 355 -27.43 -7.32 6.36
C ASP A 355 -26.42 -6.89 5.28
N GLY A 356 -26.09 -7.80 4.37
CA GLY A 356 -25.18 -7.51 3.26
C GLY A 356 -25.77 -6.47 2.29
N GLN A 357 -27.05 -6.62 1.88
CA GLN A 357 -27.74 -5.65 1.03
C GLN A 357 -27.84 -4.28 1.73
N ARG A 358 -28.14 -4.26 3.02
CA ARG A 358 -28.17 -3.03 3.83
C ARG A 358 -26.79 -2.34 3.87
N CYS A 359 -25.73 -3.11 4.10
CA CYS A 359 -24.37 -2.57 4.10
C CYS A 359 -23.94 -2.04 2.74
N PHE A 360 -24.30 -2.73 1.66
CA PHE A 360 -23.99 -2.30 0.30
C PHE A 360 -24.72 -1.00 -0.09
N SER A 361 -26.01 -0.87 0.27
CA SER A 361 -26.77 0.37 0.11
C SER A 361 -26.20 1.50 0.96
N LEU A 362 -25.85 1.22 2.22
CA LEU A 362 -25.23 2.19 3.13
C LEU A 362 -23.90 2.77 2.56
N MET A 363 -23.08 1.91 1.95
CA MET A 363 -21.84 2.31 1.29
C MET A 363 -22.08 3.32 0.17
N LYS A 364 -23.06 3.03 -0.72
CA LYS A 364 -23.38 3.84 -1.90
C LYS A 364 -24.12 5.12 -1.53
N ASP A 365 -25.18 5.00 -0.74
CA ASP A 365 -26.17 6.05 -0.55
C ASP A 365 -25.76 7.06 0.52
N ARG A 366 -25.28 6.60 1.65
CA ARG A 366 -24.88 7.44 2.77
C ARG A 366 -23.43 7.91 2.68
N TYR A 367 -22.50 6.98 2.46
CA TYR A 367 -21.08 7.29 2.48
C TYR A 367 -20.52 7.69 1.11
N LYS A 368 -21.31 7.55 0.04
CA LYS A 368 -20.91 7.89 -1.35
C LYS A 368 -19.60 7.24 -1.78
N ILE A 369 -19.33 6.04 -1.25
CA ILE A 369 -18.17 5.24 -1.62
C ILE A 369 -18.54 4.40 -2.84
N GLU A 370 -17.81 4.56 -3.95
CA GLU A 370 -18.01 3.78 -5.16
C GLU A 370 -17.57 2.33 -4.95
N PRO A 371 -18.45 1.33 -5.13
CA PRO A 371 -18.08 -0.07 -4.99
C PRO A 371 -17.07 -0.49 -6.06
N ASN A 372 -16.01 -1.19 -5.68
CA ASN A 372 -15.07 -1.81 -6.60
C ASN A 372 -15.44 -3.29 -6.88
N ALA A 373 -14.68 -3.94 -7.78
CA ALA A 373 -14.93 -5.32 -8.19
C ALA A 373 -15.02 -6.31 -7.01
N LYS A 374 -14.25 -6.11 -5.93
CA LYS A 374 -14.30 -7.00 -4.74
C LYS A 374 -15.60 -6.87 -3.98
N HIS A 375 -16.17 -5.67 -3.85
CA HIS A 375 -17.47 -5.46 -3.20
C HIS A 375 -18.59 -6.12 -4.01
N TYR A 376 -18.55 -5.94 -5.33
CA TYR A 376 -19.51 -6.60 -6.21
C TYR A 376 -19.38 -8.13 -6.16
N SER A 377 -18.16 -8.66 -6.08
CA SER A 377 -17.94 -10.10 -5.92
C SER A 377 -18.58 -10.65 -4.64
N CYS A 378 -18.42 -9.96 -3.50
CA CYS A 378 -19.05 -10.39 -2.25
C CYS A 378 -20.57 -10.38 -2.31
N ILE A 379 -21.19 -9.34 -2.88
CA ILE A 379 -22.66 -9.25 -2.95
C ILE A 379 -23.23 -10.25 -3.95
N VAL A 380 -22.58 -10.48 -5.09
CA VAL A 380 -22.99 -11.47 -6.09
C VAL A 380 -22.84 -12.90 -5.54
N ASP A 381 -21.76 -13.20 -4.81
CA ASP A 381 -21.57 -14.50 -4.16
C ASP A 381 -22.66 -14.76 -3.11
N MET A 382 -22.94 -13.77 -2.27
CA MET A 382 -23.97 -13.85 -1.24
C MET A 382 -25.36 -14.13 -1.83
N LEU A 383 -25.78 -13.32 -2.82
CA LEU A 383 -27.07 -13.48 -3.48
C LEU A 383 -27.14 -14.78 -4.28
N GLY A 384 -26.05 -15.15 -4.94
CA GLY A 384 -25.92 -16.37 -5.69
C GLY A 384 -26.10 -17.62 -4.81
N ARG A 385 -25.44 -17.66 -3.65
CA ARG A 385 -25.62 -18.78 -2.68
C ARG A 385 -27.02 -18.83 -2.10
N ALA A 386 -27.68 -17.69 -1.93
CA ALA A 386 -29.06 -17.62 -1.45
C ALA A 386 -30.10 -17.97 -2.54
N GLY A 387 -29.68 -18.21 -3.78
CA GLY A 387 -30.62 -18.52 -4.90
C GLY A 387 -31.24 -17.28 -5.53
N LEU A 388 -30.89 -16.06 -5.11
CA LEU A 388 -31.44 -14.82 -5.62
C LEU A 388 -30.67 -14.39 -6.90
N LEU A 389 -30.69 -15.26 -7.92
CA LEU A 389 -29.88 -15.13 -9.12
C LEU A 389 -30.26 -13.92 -9.97
N ASP A 390 -31.54 -13.57 -10.04
CA ASP A 390 -32.01 -12.40 -10.79
C ASP A 390 -31.53 -11.09 -10.16
N GLU A 391 -31.54 -11.02 -8.82
CA GLU A 391 -31.00 -9.87 -8.10
C GLU A 391 -29.46 -9.76 -8.26
N ALA A 392 -28.76 -10.90 -8.18
CA ALA A 392 -27.32 -10.96 -8.43
C ALA A 392 -26.98 -10.43 -9.83
N PHE A 393 -27.73 -10.85 -10.84
CA PHE A 393 -27.57 -10.40 -12.21
C PHE A 393 -27.92 -8.92 -12.39
N ALA A 394 -28.99 -8.43 -11.76
CA ALA A 394 -29.36 -7.01 -11.78
C ALA A 394 -28.28 -6.12 -11.20
N ILE A 395 -27.68 -6.52 -10.06
CA ILE A 395 -26.55 -5.80 -9.46
C ILE A 395 -25.34 -5.80 -10.39
N LEU A 396 -25.03 -6.94 -11.01
CA LEU A 396 -23.93 -7.09 -11.93
C LEU A 396 -24.12 -6.20 -13.18
N SER A 397 -25.35 -6.12 -13.69
CA SER A 397 -25.72 -5.26 -14.83
C SER A 397 -25.67 -3.76 -14.48
N SER A 398 -25.79 -3.40 -13.20
CA SER A 398 -25.71 -2.01 -12.72
C SER A 398 -24.29 -1.50 -12.50
N MET A 399 -23.26 -2.36 -12.68
CA MET A 399 -21.86 -1.95 -12.53
C MET A 399 -21.48 -0.90 -13.57
N ARG A 400 -20.74 0.14 -13.12
CA ARG A 400 -20.22 1.17 -14.00
C ARG A 400 -18.97 0.75 -14.78
N CYS A 401 -18.25 -0.26 -14.27
CA CYS A 401 -17.09 -0.86 -14.92
C CYS A 401 -17.46 -2.26 -15.44
N GLU A 402 -16.74 -2.77 -16.44
CA GLU A 402 -16.91 -4.14 -16.87
C GLU A 402 -16.63 -5.13 -15.74
N PRO A 403 -17.56 -6.09 -15.46
CA PRO A 403 -17.33 -7.10 -14.44
C PRO A 403 -16.14 -7.99 -14.81
N SER A 404 -15.26 -8.26 -13.85
CA SER A 404 -14.13 -9.17 -14.05
C SER A 404 -14.57 -10.62 -14.25
N ALA A 405 -13.72 -11.45 -14.86
CA ALA A 405 -13.99 -12.89 -15.04
C ALA A 405 -14.30 -13.59 -13.72
N VAL A 406 -13.70 -13.16 -12.61
CA VAL A 406 -13.96 -13.72 -11.27
C VAL A 406 -15.44 -13.58 -10.90
N ILE A 407 -16.04 -12.42 -11.14
CA ILE A 407 -17.47 -12.18 -10.82
C ILE A 407 -18.38 -13.05 -11.68
N TRP A 408 -18.08 -13.19 -13.00
CA TRP A 408 -18.83 -14.06 -13.88
C TRP A 408 -18.71 -15.53 -13.48
N ARG A 409 -17.53 -15.99 -13.05
CA ARG A 409 -17.36 -17.36 -12.50
C ARG A 409 -18.12 -17.57 -11.20
N THR A 410 -18.17 -16.55 -10.33
CA THR A 410 -19.00 -16.61 -9.11
C THR A 410 -20.48 -16.82 -9.46
N LEU A 411 -21.01 -16.05 -10.43
CA LEU A 411 -22.37 -16.21 -10.90
C LEU A 411 -22.60 -17.59 -11.57
N LEU A 412 -21.64 -18.05 -12.38
CA LEU A 412 -21.70 -19.38 -13.02
C LEU A 412 -21.75 -20.51 -11.97
N GLY A 413 -20.94 -20.39 -10.91
CA GLY A 413 -20.96 -21.32 -9.78
C GLY A 413 -22.31 -21.34 -9.05
N ALA A 414 -22.91 -20.18 -8.84
CA ALA A 414 -24.25 -20.07 -8.27
C ALA A 414 -25.32 -20.68 -9.19
N CYS A 415 -25.22 -20.45 -10.50
CA CYS A 415 -26.14 -21.09 -11.47
C CYS A 415 -26.07 -22.63 -11.44
N LYS A 416 -24.86 -23.18 -11.17
CA LYS A 416 -24.72 -24.63 -10.99
C LYS A 416 -25.44 -25.15 -9.75
N ILE A 417 -25.35 -24.43 -8.64
CA ILE A 417 -26.02 -24.85 -7.38
C ILE A 417 -27.56 -24.85 -7.54
N HIS A 418 -28.07 -23.86 -8.26
CA HIS A 418 -29.53 -23.65 -8.39
C HIS A 418 -30.14 -24.10 -9.74
N GLY A 419 -29.37 -24.74 -10.62
CA GLY A 419 -29.86 -25.31 -11.88
C GLY A 419 -30.32 -24.28 -12.92
N ASN A 420 -29.76 -23.06 -12.93
CA ASN A 420 -30.16 -22.01 -13.88
C ASN A 420 -29.30 -22.04 -15.14
N ALA A 421 -29.73 -22.78 -16.15
CA ALA A 421 -29.03 -22.95 -17.42
C ALA A 421 -28.95 -21.64 -18.25
N ALA A 422 -30.02 -20.83 -18.23
CA ALA A 422 -30.09 -19.59 -19.02
C ALA A 422 -29.04 -18.56 -18.58
N LEU A 423 -28.96 -18.27 -17.29
CA LEU A 423 -27.95 -17.38 -16.71
C LEU A 423 -26.54 -17.98 -16.79
N GLY A 424 -26.40 -19.30 -16.62
CA GLY A 424 -25.12 -20.00 -16.79
C GLY A 424 -24.54 -19.84 -18.20
N LYS A 425 -25.39 -19.98 -19.25
CA LYS A 425 -25.03 -19.74 -20.64
C LYS A 425 -24.58 -18.31 -20.86
N LEU A 426 -25.31 -17.32 -20.35
CA LEU A 426 -24.99 -15.91 -20.46
C LEU A 426 -23.62 -15.58 -19.79
N ALA A 427 -23.40 -16.10 -18.57
CA ALA A 427 -22.16 -15.90 -17.85
C ALA A 427 -20.94 -16.42 -18.65
N ARG A 428 -21.08 -17.63 -19.23
CA ARG A 428 -20.03 -18.19 -20.09
C ARG A 428 -19.80 -17.36 -21.36
N GLU A 429 -20.86 -16.89 -22.02
CA GLU A 429 -20.71 -16.03 -23.22
C GLU A 429 -19.93 -14.76 -22.92
N ARG A 430 -20.09 -14.21 -21.70
CA ARG A 430 -19.29 -13.07 -21.25
C ARG A 430 -17.83 -13.43 -21.01
N LEU A 431 -17.56 -14.57 -20.37
CA LEU A 431 -16.19 -15.07 -20.18
C LEU A 431 -15.47 -15.31 -21.51
N LEU A 432 -16.16 -15.88 -22.50
CA LEU A 432 -15.64 -16.07 -23.85
C LEU A 432 -15.25 -14.75 -24.54
N LYS A 433 -16.08 -13.71 -24.40
CA LYS A 433 -15.80 -12.38 -24.96
C LYS A 433 -14.59 -11.72 -24.34
N MET A 434 -14.26 -12.08 -23.10
CA MET A 434 -13.11 -11.56 -22.37
C MET A 434 -11.81 -12.32 -22.70
N ASN A 435 -11.86 -13.42 -23.46
CA ASN A 435 -10.76 -14.35 -23.69
C ASN A 435 -10.14 -14.92 -22.39
N GLU A 436 -10.94 -15.04 -21.34
CA GLU A 436 -10.52 -15.55 -20.03
C GLU A 436 -11.23 -16.85 -19.65
N ASP A 437 -11.81 -17.58 -20.63
CA ASP A 437 -12.45 -18.87 -20.41
C ASP A 437 -11.41 -19.96 -20.07
N THR A 438 -11.76 -20.76 -19.05
CA THR A 438 -10.92 -21.85 -18.57
C THR A 438 -11.63 -23.20 -18.73
N SER A 439 -10.88 -24.30 -18.67
CA SER A 439 -11.48 -25.65 -18.68
C SER A 439 -12.52 -25.85 -17.58
N GLU A 440 -12.39 -25.15 -16.45
CA GLU A 440 -13.32 -25.19 -15.33
C GLU A 440 -14.69 -24.60 -15.70
N ASP A 441 -14.72 -23.52 -16.47
CA ASP A 441 -15.93 -22.85 -16.92
C ASP A 441 -16.79 -23.79 -17.81
N TYR A 442 -16.12 -24.59 -18.67
CA TYR A 442 -16.76 -25.61 -19.49
C TYR A 442 -17.32 -26.77 -18.65
N VAL A 443 -16.58 -27.21 -17.64
CA VAL A 443 -17.01 -28.26 -16.72
C VAL A 443 -18.22 -27.80 -15.89
N LEU A 444 -18.18 -26.57 -15.39
CA LEU A 444 -19.30 -25.99 -14.63
C LEU A 444 -20.57 -25.92 -15.47
N LEU A 445 -20.51 -25.37 -16.67
CA LEU A 445 -21.68 -25.24 -17.55
C LEU A 445 -22.15 -26.60 -18.05
N SER A 446 -21.25 -27.53 -18.36
CA SER A 446 -21.65 -28.93 -18.70
C SER A 446 -22.40 -29.60 -17.57
N GLY A 447 -21.98 -29.34 -16.32
CA GLY A 447 -22.72 -29.82 -15.14
C GLY A 447 -24.10 -29.17 -14.98
N ILE A 448 -24.24 -27.87 -15.31
CA ILE A 448 -25.56 -27.19 -15.31
C ILE A 448 -26.49 -27.80 -16.33
N TYR A 449 -26.04 -27.95 -17.58
CA TYR A 449 -26.86 -28.57 -18.64
C TYR A 449 -27.28 -30.02 -18.29
N ALA A 450 -26.36 -30.81 -17.74
CA ALA A 450 -26.66 -32.17 -17.32
C ALA A 450 -27.70 -32.21 -16.17
N SER A 451 -27.66 -31.25 -15.23
CA SER A 451 -28.66 -31.17 -14.14
C SER A 451 -30.05 -30.70 -14.60
N CYS A 452 -30.13 -30.09 -15.78
CA CYS A 452 -31.37 -29.65 -16.43
C CYS A 452 -31.85 -30.62 -17.52
N ASP A 453 -31.25 -31.80 -17.66
CA ASP A 453 -31.50 -32.77 -18.74
C ASP A 453 -31.26 -32.24 -20.16
N GLU A 454 -30.48 -31.16 -20.30
CA GLU A 454 -30.13 -30.57 -21.61
C GLU A 454 -28.88 -31.23 -22.22
N TRP A 455 -28.94 -32.51 -22.54
CA TRP A 455 -27.83 -33.33 -23.03
C TRP A 455 -27.24 -32.84 -24.35
N PHE A 456 -28.03 -32.26 -25.24
CA PHE A 456 -27.56 -31.64 -26.47
C PHE A 456 -26.63 -30.45 -26.17
N GLY A 457 -26.93 -29.66 -25.13
CA GLY A 457 -26.06 -28.58 -24.64
C GLY A 457 -24.72 -29.09 -24.14
N VAL A 458 -24.69 -30.24 -23.46
CA VAL A 458 -23.48 -30.90 -22.99
C VAL A 458 -22.56 -31.30 -24.15
N GLU A 459 -23.16 -31.91 -25.18
CA GLU A 459 -22.42 -32.39 -26.36
C GLU A 459 -21.80 -31.24 -27.16
N THR A 460 -22.60 -30.20 -27.45
CA THR A 460 -22.18 -29.00 -28.14
C THR A 460 -21.03 -28.29 -27.39
N LEU A 461 -21.14 -28.26 -26.06
CA LEU A 461 -20.13 -27.64 -25.22
C LEU A 461 -18.81 -28.40 -25.24
N ARG A 462 -18.84 -29.71 -25.18
CA ARG A 462 -17.66 -30.59 -25.28
C ARG A 462 -16.98 -30.47 -26.64
N GLY A 463 -17.77 -30.46 -27.72
CA GLY A 463 -17.24 -30.21 -29.07
C GLY A 463 -16.49 -28.87 -29.17
N SER A 464 -17.07 -27.82 -28.62
CA SER A 464 -16.43 -26.48 -28.59
C SER A 464 -15.16 -26.43 -27.71
N MET A 465 -15.07 -27.27 -26.69
CA MET A 465 -13.86 -27.41 -25.85
C MET A 465 -12.74 -28.11 -26.62
N ASP A 466 -13.08 -29.16 -27.36
CA ASP A 466 -12.14 -29.94 -28.19
C ASP A 466 -11.62 -29.10 -29.37
N GLU A 467 -12.51 -28.37 -30.07
CA GLU A 467 -12.14 -27.46 -31.17
C GLU A 467 -11.14 -26.37 -30.73
N ARG A 468 -11.22 -25.91 -29.49
CA ARG A 468 -10.31 -24.93 -28.92
C ARG A 468 -9.05 -25.53 -28.30
N GLY A 469 -8.92 -26.85 -28.29
CA GLY A 469 -7.78 -27.55 -27.70
C GLY A 469 -7.67 -27.42 -26.18
N ILE A 470 -8.77 -27.07 -25.50
CA ILE A 470 -8.81 -26.90 -24.05
C ILE A 470 -8.95 -28.28 -23.40
N ARG A 471 -7.93 -28.70 -22.65
CA ARG A 471 -7.95 -29.98 -21.93
C ARG A 471 -8.32 -29.77 -20.47
N LYS A 472 -9.15 -30.69 -19.93
CA LYS A 472 -9.47 -30.71 -18.52
C LYS A 472 -8.17 -30.87 -17.69
N ALA A 473 -7.89 -29.97 -16.79
CA ALA A 473 -6.80 -30.13 -15.85
C ALA A 473 -7.09 -31.32 -14.91
N ALA A 474 -6.11 -32.19 -14.70
CA ALA A 474 -6.23 -33.26 -13.72
C ALA A 474 -6.28 -32.65 -12.33
N GLY A 475 -7.28 -33.03 -11.54
CA GLY A 475 -7.34 -32.62 -10.11
C GLY A 475 -6.23 -33.34 -9.36
N PHE A 476 -5.34 -32.57 -8.72
CA PHE A 476 -4.39 -33.11 -7.75
C PHE A 476 -4.97 -32.94 -6.36
N ALA A 477 -5.17 -34.07 -5.66
CA ALA A 477 -5.36 -34.06 -4.22
C ALA A 477 -3.99 -34.23 -3.57
N GLN A 478 -3.40 -33.17 -3.03
CA GLN A 478 -2.20 -33.27 -2.23
C GLN A 478 -2.65 -33.50 -0.77
N VAL A 479 -2.41 -34.70 -0.28
CA VAL A 479 -2.56 -35.01 1.15
C VAL A 479 -1.24 -34.67 1.81
N ASP A 480 -1.15 -33.54 2.48
CA ASP A 480 -0.02 -33.23 3.35
C ASP A 480 -0.04 -34.17 4.54
N HIS A 481 0.72 -35.25 4.46
CA HIS A 481 1.08 -36.03 5.63
C HIS A 481 1.96 -35.17 6.55
N LYS A 482 1.35 -34.50 7.53
CA LYS A 482 2.07 -34.06 8.72
C LYS A 482 2.58 -35.32 9.42
N THR A 483 3.80 -35.73 9.11
CA THR A 483 4.55 -36.69 9.92
C THR A 483 4.78 -36.03 11.27
N SER A 484 3.99 -36.46 12.25
CA SER A 484 4.27 -36.25 13.65
C SER A 484 5.58 -36.96 13.98
N CYS A 485 6.70 -36.26 14.01
CA CYS A 485 7.87 -36.71 14.72
C CYS A 485 7.66 -36.45 16.23
N LEU A 486 6.86 -37.31 16.84
CA LEU A 486 6.94 -37.62 18.24
C LEU A 486 7.80 -38.88 18.34
N SER A 487 9.09 -38.75 18.58
CA SER A 487 9.87 -39.71 19.38
C SER A 487 11.28 -39.20 19.62
N ALA A 488 11.54 -39.12 20.88
CA ALA A 488 12.81 -39.40 21.60
C ALA A 488 13.84 -38.26 21.69
N LEU A 489 13.89 -37.84 22.90
CA LEU A 489 14.95 -37.42 23.83
C LEU A 489 15.05 -35.93 24.06
#